data_1c4cfb09019e43c05ddea610bc432572
#
_entry.id   1c4cfb09019e43c05ddea610bc432572
#
_cell.length_a   1.000
_cell.length_b   1.000
_cell.length_c   1.000
_cell.angle_alpha   90.00
_cell.angle_beta   90.00
_cell.angle_gamma   90.00
#
_symmetry.space_group_name_H-M   'P 1'
#
loop_
_entity.id
_entity.type
_entity.pdbx_description
1 polymer ?
#
loop_
_entity_poly.entity_id
_entity_poly.type
_entity_poly.pdbx_seq_one_letter_code
_entity_poly.pdbx_strand_id
1 'polypeptide(L)'
;MVRTTIRTLAAIGLASLVFTSTAGAQHAQTRQGFWFNVGLGAGSLGCDDCGSRTNGLSGQLSLGGTITPRLLLGAGTNGWTKNEDGVTLTMGSLAALVRFYPSTTGGFYLTGGLGIATIDLGVDGYGSASDTGVSALLGIGYDIRVGQNVSLTPFWNGIGGSFDGYGANFGQIGLGLTIH
;
A
#
# COMPACT_ATOMS: atom_id res chain seq x y z
N MET A 1 7.74 28.04 -29.68
CA MET A 1 8.65 26.97 -29.19
C MET A 1 9.36 27.30 -27.86
N VAL A 2 9.61 28.57 -27.49
CA VAL A 2 10.35 28.97 -26.27
C VAL A 2 9.58 28.72 -24.94
N ARG A 3 8.25 28.80 -24.95
CA ARG A 3 7.42 28.66 -23.72
C ARG A 3 7.33 27.20 -23.16
N THR A 4 7.51 26.20 -24.01
CA THR A 4 7.45 24.78 -23.59
C THR A 4 8.74 24.35 -22.90
N THR A 5 9.87 24.87 -23.36
CA THR A 5 11.22 24.55 -22.81
C THR A 5 11.40 25.10 -21.40
N ILE A 6 10.83 26.27 -21.08
CA ILE A 6 10.93 26.89 -19.73
C ILE A 6 10.13 26.09 -18.68
N ARG A 7 8.97 25.51 -19.06
CA ARG A 7 8.14 24.70 -18.15
C ARG A 7 8.80 23.36 -17.81
N THR A 8 9.49 22.77 -18.77
CA THR A 8 10.19 21.48 -18.56
C THR A 8 11.44 21.66 -17.68
N LEU A 9 12.17 22.77 -17.84
CA LEU A 9 13.33 23.09 -17.00
C LEU A 9 12.93 23.44 -15.56
N ALA A 10 11.79 24.10 -15.36
CA ALA A 10 11.27 24.41 -14.02
C ALA A 10 10.83 23.13 -13.27
N ALA A 11 10.24 22.15 -13.96
CA ALA A 11 9.83 20.87 -13.38
C ALA A 11 11.03 19.98 -12.97
N ILE A 12 12.11 19.99 -13.77
CA ILE A 12 13.35 19.27 -13.46
C ILE A 12 14.08 19.95 -12.30
N GLY A 13 14.07 21.28 -12.22
CA GLY A 13 14.67 22.05 -11.12
C GLY A 13 13.95 21.84 -9.78
N LEU A 14 12.62 21.68 -9.78
CA LEU A 14 11.87 21.40 -8.56
C LEU A 14 12.10 19.94 -8.06
N ALA A 15 12.25 19.00 -8.97
CA ALA A 15 12.54 17.60 -8.61
C ALA A 15 13.93 17.44 -7.98
N SER A 16 14.93 18.22 -8.42
CA SER A 16 16.29 18.16 -7.85
C SER A 16 16.42 18.83 -6.48
N LEU A 17 15.55 19.78 -6.11
CA LEU A 17 15.55 20.41 -4.79
C LEU A 17 15.02 19.51 -3.66
N VAL A 18 14.24 18.47 -3.99
CA VAL A 18 13.70 17.53 -3.00
C VAL A 18 14.75 16.49 -2.56
N PHE A 19 15.80 16.26 -3.34
CA PHE A 19 16.82 15.23 -3.04
C PHE A 19 18.05 15.72 -2.27
N THR A 20 18.22 17.03 -2.08
CA THR A 20 19.46 17.58 -1.48
C THR A 20 19.40 17.87 0.02
N SER A 21 18.26 17.64 0.71
CA SER A 21 18.10 18.09 2.10
C SER A 21 18.09 17.00 3.18
N THR A 22 18.41 15.73 2.89
CA THR A 22 18.17 14.65 3.85
C THR A 22 19.38 13.83 4.31
N ALA A 23 20.58 14.26 4.02
CA ALA A 23 21.78 13.55 4.50
C ALA A 23 22.06 13.70 6.01
N GLY A 24 21.35 14.57 6.73
CA GLY A 24 21.63 14.89 8.13
C GLY A 24 20.61 14.42 9.17
N ALA A 25 19.45 13.86 8.78
CA ALA A 25 18.34 13.59 9.72
C ALA A 25 17.98 12.11 9.88
N GLN A 26 18.81 11.19 9.44
CA GLN A 26 18.55 9.77 9.70
C GLN A 26 18.99 9.39 11.11
N HIS A 27 18.15 9.69 12.10
CA HIS A 27 18.21 8.98 13.37
C HIS A 27 18.02 7.49 13.07
N ALA A 28 18.93 6.65 13.62
CA ALA A 28 18.82 5.20 13.45
C ALA A 28 17.39 4.72 13.76
N GLN A 29 16.83 3.92 12.90
CA GLN A 29 15.49 3.38 13.07
C GLN A 29 15.47 2.46 14.29
N THR A 30 14.93 2.92 15.43
CA THR A 30 14.70 2.05 16.59
C THR A 30 13.30 1.47 16.49
N ARG A 31 13.18 0.22 16.03
CA ARG A 31 11.92 -0.51 15.97
C ARG A 31 11.79 -1.32 17.24
N GLN A 32 10.90 -0.88 18.13
CA GLN A 32 10.62 -1.54 19.41
C GLN A 32 9.13 -1.38 19.76
N GLY A 33 8.56 -2.41 20.39
CA GLY A 33 7.20 -2.35 20.88
C GLY A 33 6.14 -2.44 19.79
N PHE A 34 5.10 -1.65 19.92
CA PHE A 34 3.97 -1.59 19.00
C PHE A 34 4.30 -0.73 17.77
N TRP A 35 3.79 -1.13 16.61
CA TRP A 35 3.86 -0.34 15.39
C TRP A 35 2.49 -0.21 14.74
N PHE A 36 2.29 0.88 14.04
CA PHE A 36 1.07 1.22 13.32
C PHE A 36 1.41 1.87 11.98
N ASN A 37 0.69 1.51 10.93
CA ASN A 37 0.83 2.13 9.61
C ASN A 37 -0.54 2.39 9.01
N VAL A 38 -0.74 3.57 8.44
CA VAL A 38 -1.88 3.93 7.62
C VAL A 38 -1.39 4.55 6.32
N GLY A 39 -2.00 4.19 5.20
CA GLY A 39 -1.60 4.71 3.89
C GLY A 39 -2.75 4.80 2.91
N LEU A 40 -2.59 5.72 1.96
CA LEU A 40 -3.49 5.93 0.83
C LEU A 40 -2.69 5.89 -0.48
N GLY A 41 -3.35 5.51 -1.55
CA GLY A 41 -2.72 5.39 -2.85
C GLY A 41 -3.69 5.14 -3.98
N ALA A 42 -3.12 4.79 -5.13
CA ALA A 42 -3.86 4.33 -6.29
C ALA A 42 -3.58 2.83 -6.49
N GLY A 43 -4.57 2.11 -6.96
CA GLY A 43 -4.46 0.69 -7.23
C GLY A 43 -5.07 0.31 -8.56
N SER A 44 -4.72 -0.89 -9.02
CA SER A 44 -5.22 -1.48 -10.26
C SER A 44 -5.71 -2.89 -9.96
N LEU A 45 -7.02 -3.12 -10.14
CA LEU A 45 -7.69 -4.41 -9.95
C LEU A 45 -7.72 -5.17 -11.28
N GLY A 46 -7.49 -6.47 -11.23
CA GLY A 46 -7.68 -7.42 -12.31
C GLY A 46 -8.27 -8.72 -11.80
N CYS A 47 -8.89 -9.50 -12.69
CA CYS A 47 -9.38 -10.85 -12.44
C CYS A 47 -9.02 -11.78 -13.61
N ASP A 48 -9.11 -13.11 -13.39
CA ASP A 48 -8.66 -14.11 -14.36
C ASP A 48 -9.39 -13.99 -15.72
N ASP A 49 -10.68 -13.60 -15.71
CA ASP A 49 -11.51 -13.44 -16.91
C ASP A 49 -11.75 -11.96 -17.29
N CYS A 50 -11.07 -11.01 -16.62
CA CYS A 50 -11.17 -9.60 -16.94
C CYS A 50 -10.26 -9.24 -18.11
N GLY A 51 -10.82 -8.78 -19.22
CA GLY A 51 -10.05 -8.38 -20.42
C GLY A 51 -9.09 -7.18 -20.18
N SER A 52 -9.27 -6.41 -19.10
CA SER A 52 -8.43 -5.27 -18.74
C SER A 52 -8.44 -5.04 -17.23
N ARG A 53 -7.40 -4.35 -16.73
CA ARG A 53 -7.34 -3.91 -15.34
C ARG A 53 -8.04 -2.57 -15.15
N THR A 54 -8.65 -2.40 -13.98
CA THR A 54 -9.40 -1.21 -13.63
C THR A 54 -8.66 -0.43 -12.54
N ASN A 55 -8.40 0.86 -12.76
CA ASN A 55 -7.72 1.72 -11.79
C ASN A 55 -8.71 2.37 -10.83
N GLY A 56 -8.34 2.47 -9.56
CA GLY A 56 -9.17 3.05 -8.50
C GLY A 56 -8.36 3.57 -7.32
N LEU A 57 -9.07 4.07 -6.32
CA LEU A 57 -8.49 4.50 -5.06
C LEU A 57 -8.13 3.28 -4.21
N SER A 58 -7.02 3.36 -3.49
CA SER A 58 -6.61 2.29 -2.58
C SER A 58 -6.14 2.83 -1.24
N GLY A 59 -6.18 1.97 -0.23
CA GLY A 59 -5.69 2.29 1.10
C GLY A 59 -5.24 1.07 1.87
N GLN A 60 -4.47 1.31 2.91
CA GLN A 60 -4.02 0.27 3.83
C GLN A 60 -4.03 0.74 5.27
N LEU A 61 -4.26 -0.20 6.17
CA LEU A 61 -4.10 -0.04 7.61
C LEU A 61 -3.41 -1.29 8.13
N SER A 62 -2.35 -1.15 8.94
CA SER A 62 -1.72 -2.29 9.57
C SER A 62 -1.15 -1.93 10.94
N LEU A 63 -1.11 -2.91 11.82
CA LEU A 63 -0.64 -2.75 13.18
C LEU A 63 -0.06 -4.07 13.71
N GLY A 64 0.79 -3.98 14.71
CA GLY A 64 1.38 -5.17 15.30
C GLY A 64 2.48 -4.89 16.32
N GLY A 65 3.29 -5.91 16.58
CA GLY A 65 4.41 -5.87 17.49
C GLY A 65 5.75 -6.14 16.83
N THR A 66 6.79 -5.57 17.37
CA THR A 66 8.19 -5.80 16.98
C THR A 66 8.73 -6.99 17.74
N ILE A 67 9.03 -8.07 17.04
CA ILE A 67 9.65 -9.29 17.62
C ILE A 67 11.16 -9.10 17.73
N THR A 68 11.77 -8.59 16.67
CA THR A 68 13.16 -8.15 16.64
C THR A 68 13.28 -6.85 15.85
N PRO A 69 14.38 -6.09 15.94
CA PRO A 69 14.56 -4.87 15.13
C PRO A 69 14.46 -5.09 13.60
N ARG A 70 14.47 -6.35 13.15
CA ARG A 70 14.32 -6.74 11.73
C ARG A 70 12.99 -7.42 11.42
N LEU A 71 12.27 -7.92 12.42
CA LEU A 71 11.07 -8.72 12.20
C LEU A 71 9.90 -8.18 13.01
N LEU A 72 8.87 -7.75 12.32
CA LEU A 72 7.61 -7.29 12.88
C LEU A 72 6.50 -8.26 12.48
N LEU A 73 5.61 -8.55 13.41
CA LEU A 73 4.41 -9.34 13.18
C LEU A 73 3.18 -8.48 13.45
N GLY A 74 2.10 -8.72 12.73
CA GLY A 74 0.88 -7.97 12.93
C GLY A 74 -0.28 -8.47 12.08
N ALA A 75 -1.25 -7.60 11.95
CA ALA A 75 -2.39 -7.76 11.05
C ALA A 75 -2.59 -6.48 10.25
N GLY A 76 -3.23 -6.59 9.10
CA GLY A 76 -3.52 -5.42 8.30
C GLY A 76 -4.65 -5.66 7.31
N THR A 77 -5.28 -4.56 6.95
CA THR A 77 -6.29 -4.53 5.90
C THR A 77 -5.79 -3.69 4.73
N ASN A 78 -6.11 -4.12 3.54
CA ASN A 78 -5.89 -3.37 2.30
C ASN A 78 -7.22 -3.29 1.56
N GLY A 79 -7.50 -2.15 0.96
CA GLY A 79 -8.72 -1.92 0.22
C GLY A 79 -8.44 -1.22 -1.10
N TRP A 80 -9.25 -1.57 -2.09
CA TRP A 80 -9.32 -0.91 -3.37
C TRP A 80 -10.78 -0.67 -3.73
N THR A 81 -11.09 0.49 -4.29
CA THR A 81 -12.46 0.82 -4.69
C THR A 81 -12.49 1.69 -5.95
N LYS A 82 -13.51 1.49 -6.76
CA LYS A 82 -13.88 2.34 -7.89
C LYS A 82 -15.38 2.48 -7.96
N ASN A 83 -15.84 3.71 -8.18
CA ASN A 83 -17.22 4.01 -8.53
C ASN A 83 -17.26 4.59 -9.95
N GLU A 84 -18.12 4.07 -10.81
CA GLU A 84 -18.33 4.55 -12.18
C GLU A 84 -19.79 4.28 -12.60
N ASP A 85 -20.49 5.31 -13.05
CA ASP A 85 -21.86 5.23 -13.58
C ASP A 85 -22.86 4.52 -12.64
N GLY A 86 -22.76 4.74 -11.30
CA GLY A 86 -23.65 4.12 -10.32
C GLY A 86 -23.30 2.67 -9.97
N VAL A 87 -22.16 2.16 -10.48
CA VAL A 87 -21.60 0.85 -10.12
C VAL A 87 -20.38 1.07 -9.24
N THR A 88 -20.40 0.50 -8.04
CA THR A 88 -19.27 0.51 -7.11
C THR A 88 -18.67 -0.89 -7.03
N LEU A 89 -17.40 -1.01 -7.40
CA LEU A 89 -16.62 -2.22 -7.23
C LEU A 89 -15.56 -1.98 -6.11
N THR A 90 -15.55 -2.87 -5.12
CA THR A 90 -14.61 -2.82 -4.01
C THR A 90 -13.96 -4.18 -3.82
N MET A 91 -12.67 -4.22 -3.56
CA MET A 91 -11.97 -5.41 -3.08
C MET A 91 -11.21 -5.05 -1.80
N GLY A 92 -11.48 -5.80 -0.74
CA GLY A 92 -10.82 -5.68 0.56
C GLY A 92 -10.04 -6.95 0.90
N SER A 93 -9.04 -6.83 1.77
CA SER A 93 -8.36 -7.98 2.37
C SER A 93 -8.02 -7.70 3.83
N LEU A 94 -8.09 -8.75 4.65
CA LEU A 94 -7.61 -8.78 6.03
C LEU A 94 -6.61 -9.93 6.15
N ALA A 95 -5.38 -9.64 6.56
CA ALA A 95 -4.30 -10.62 6.60
C ALA A 95 -3.47 -10.53 7.89
N ALA A 96 -2.96 -11.67 8.35
CA ALA A 96 -1.82 -11.72 9.24
C ALA A 96 -0.57 -11.36 8.45
N LEU A 97 0.27 -10.46 9.00
CA LEU A 97 1.38 -9.86 8.30
C LEU A 97 2.72 -10.17 8.98
N VAL A 98 3.72 -10.39 8.16
CA VAL A 98 5.13 -10.36 8.53
C VAL A 98 5.79 -9.21 7.76
N ARG A 99 6.51 -8.33 8.47
CA ARG A 99 7.33 -7.28 7.87
C ARG A 99 8.80 -7.53 8.23
N PHE A 100 9.65 -7.61 7.23
CA PHE A 100 11.06 -7.89 7.37
C PHE A 100 11.92 -6.73 6.87
N TYR A 101 12.80 -6.24 7.72
CA TYR A 101 13.78 -5.22 7.43
C TYR A 101 15.18 -5.85 7.28
N PRO A 102 15.80 -5.86 6.10
CA PRO A 102 17.15 -6.39 5.90
C PRO A 102 18.21 -5.68 6.75
N SER A 103 17.99 -4.39 7.05
CA SER A 103 18.87 -3.57 7.89
C SER A 103 18.17 -3.11 9.16
N THR A 104 18.84 -3.15 10.30
CA THR A 104 18.33 -2.62 11.57
C THR A 104 18.27 -1.09 11.61
N THR A 105 19.06 -0.41 10.77
CA THR A 105 19.14 1.05 10.69
C THR A 105 18.54 1.64 9.42
N GLY A 106 18.27 0.81 8.41
CA GLY A 106 17.65 1.22 7.14
C GLY A 106 16.12 1.19 7.20
N GLY A 107 15.46 1.96 6.33
CA GLY A 107 14.00 2.02 6.22
C GLY A 107 13.37 1.00 5.28
N PHE A 108 14.14 0.34 4.40
CA PHE A 108 13.62 -0.62 3.43
C PHE A 108 13.04 -1.86 4.12
N TYR A 109 11.85 -2.29 3.70
CA TYR A 109 11.23 -3.52 4.17
C TYR A 109 10.52 -4.30 3.07
N LEU A 110 10.42 -5.60 3.33
CA LEU A 110 9.55 -6.53 2.63
C LEU A 110 8.37 -6.88 3.54
N THR A 111 7.18 -7.01 2.99
CA THR A 111 6.02 -7.49 3.74
C THR A 111 5.37 -8.65 3.02
N GLY A 112 4.87 -9.61 3.78
CA GLY A 112 4.10 -10.74 3.29
C GLY A 112 2.97 -11.06 4.26
N GLY A 113 1.90 -11.66 3.76
CA GLY A 113 0.77 -12.02 4.59
C GLY A 113 -0.16 -13.01 3.94
N LEU A 114 -0.95 -13.69 4.80
CA LEU A 114 -2.03 -14.58 4.40
C LEU A 114 -3.29 -14.20 5.17
N GLY A 115 -4.44 -14.32 4.52
CA GLY A 115 -5.70 -13.91 5.12
C GLY A 115 -6.91 -14.21 4.27
N ILE A 116 -7.90 -13.35 4.38
CA ILE A 116 -9.14 -13.41 3.61
C ILE A 116 -9.27 -12.16 2.74
N ALA A 117 -9.91 -12.30 1.58
CA ALA A 117 -10.31 -11.18 0.74
C ALA A 117 -11.82 -11.22 0.50
N THR A 118 -12.42 -10.05 0.36
CA THR A 118 -13.80 -9.88 -0.02
C THR A 118 -13.87 -8.99 -1.25
N ILE A 119 -14.69 -9.37 -2.22
CA ILE A 119 -15.02 -8.54 -3.38
C ILE A 119 -16.51 -8.21 -3.32
N ASP A 120 -16.83 -6.93 -3.48
CA ASP A 120 -18.18 -6.41 -3.40
C ASP A 120 -18.50 -5.64 -4.67
N LEU A 121 -19.63 -5.96 -5.28
CA LEU A 121 -20.22 -5.25 -6.42
C LEU A 121 -21.54 -4.65 -5.98
N GLY A 122 -21.61 -3.34 -5.89
CA GLY A 122 -22.84 -2.58 -5.61
C GLY A 122 -23.34 -1.90 -6.86
N VAL A 123 -24.67 -1.95 -7.09
CA VAL A 123 -25.34 -1.24 -8.18
C VAL A 123 -26.43 -0.39 -7.56
N ASP A 124 -26.37 0.92 -7.80
CA ASP A 124 -27.33 1.88 -7.25
C ASP A 124 -28.77 1.53 -7.64
N GLY A 125 -29.63 1.36 -6.62
CA GLY A 125 -31.03 1.01 -6.79
C GLY A 125 -31.33 -0.48 -7.04
N TYR A 126 -30.31 -1.35 -7.18
CA TYR A 126 -30.50 -2.79 -7.48
C TYR A 126 -29.93 -3.73 -6.42
N GLY A 127 -29.12 -3.22 -5.48
CA GLY A 127 -28.53 -4.02 -4.40
C GLY A 127 -27.03 -4.30 -4.59
N SER A 128 -26.52 -5.25 -3.80
CA SER A 128 -25.09 -5.62 -3.82
C SER A 128 -24.92 -7.13 -3.80
N ALA A 129 -23.84 -7.60 -4.42
CA ALA A 129 -23.33 -8.96 -4.32
C ALA A 129 -21.95 -8.94 -3.71
N SER A 130 -21.66 -9.92 -2.84
CA SER A 130 -20.37 -10.02 -2.14
C SER A 130 -19.91 -11.47 -2.17
N ASP A 131 -18.61 -11.65 -2.36
CA ASP A 131 -17.94 -12.94 -2.30
C ASP A 131 -16.68 -12.86 -1.43
N THR A 132 -16.35 -13.95 -0.73
CA THR A 132 -15.22 -14.01 0.19
C THR A 132 -14.35 -15.22 -0.12
N GLY A 133 -13.04 -15.01 -0.16
CA GLY A 133 -12.06 -16.04 -0.44
C GLY A 133 -10.79 -15.92 0.42
N VAL A 134 -9.84 -16.80 0.17
CA VAL A 134 -8.51 -16.71 0.79
C VAL A 134 -7.64 -15.70 0.05
N SER A 135 -6.72 -15.07 0.76
CA SER A 135 -5.83 -14.07 0.16
C SER A 135 -4.38 -14.22 0.57
N ALA A 136 -3.50 -13.77 -0.33
CA ALA A 136 -2.09 -13.58 -0.07
C ALA A 136 -1.68 -12.15 -0.41
N LEU A 137 -0.75 -11.60 0.38
CA LEU A 137 -0.19 -10.28 0.21
C LEU A 137 1.32 -10.37 0.10
N LEU A 138 1.89 -9.65 -0.84
CA LEU A 138 3.32 -9.36 -0.93
C LEU A 138 3.51 -7.87 -1.18
N GLY A 139 4.52 -7.27 -0.55
CA GLY A 139 4.79 -5.86 -0.74
C GLY A 139 6.19 -5.44 -0.34
N ILE A 140 6.51 -4.23 -0.73
CA ILE A 140 7.75 -3.54 -0.40
C ILE A 140 7.44 -2.12 0.03
N GLY A 141 8.30 -1.55 0.85
CA GLY A 141 8.20 -0.14 1.21
C GLY A 141 9.50 0.38 1.81
N TYR A 142 9.49 1.67 2.11
CA TYR A 142 10.62 2.34 2.70
C TYR A 142 10.16 3.37 3.73
N ASP A 143 10.59 3.22 4.98
CA ASP A 143 10.30 4.16 6.06
C ASP A 143 11.31 5.30 6.03
N ILE A 144 10.88 6.46 5.52
CA ILE A 144 11.64 7.71 5.57
C ILE A 144 11.34 8.37 6.91
N ARG A 145 12.30 8.38 7.83
CA ARG A 145 12.08 8.93 9.16
C ARG A 145 11.93 10.45 9.11
N VAL A 146 10.77 10.93 9.58
CA VAL A 146 10.45 12.38 9.64
C VAL A 146 10.31 12.89 11.07
N GLY A 147 10.29 11.99 12.06
CA GLY A 147 10.21 12.30 13.49
C GLY A 147 10.85 11.21 14.35
N GLN A 148 10.79 11.34 15.68
CA GLN A 148 11.38 10.35 16.59
C GLN A 148 10.80 8.95 16.40
N ASN A 149 9.48 8.84 16.24
CA ASN A 149 8.76 7.59 16.07
C ASN A 149 7.88 7.56 14.82
N VAL A 150 7.99 8.56 13.94
CA VAL A 150 7.13 8.72 12.77
C VAL A 150 7.96 8.66 11.49
N SER A 151 7.51 7.87 10.54
CA SER A 151 8.09 7.74 9.21
C SER A 151 7.05 8.00 8.13
N LEU A 152 7.46 8.68 7.06
CA LEU A 152 6.74 8.73 5.81
C LEU A 152 7.11 7.47 5.01
N THR A 153 6.11 6.72 4.54
CA THR A 153 6.31 5.37 4.02
C THR A 153 5.74 5.24 2.61
N PRO A 154 6.51 5.52 1.55
CA PRO A 154 6.16 5.04 0.22
C PRO A 154 6.12 3.51 0.22
N PHE A 155 5.07 2.94 -0.41
CA PHE A 155 4.86 1.51 -0.46
C PHE A 155 4.30 1.06 -1.80
N TRP A 156 4.53 -0.22 -2.11
CA TRP A 156 3.83 -0.99 -3.12
C TRP A 156 3.40 -2.32 -2.52
N ASN A 157 2.14 -2.72 -2.75
CA ASN A 157 1.62 -4.02 -2.36
C ASN A 157 0.88 -4.67 -3.53
N GLY A 158 1.03 -5.98 -3.66
CA GLY A 158 0.20 -6.84 -4.48
C GLY A 158 -0.61 -7.76 -3.59
N ILE A 159 -1.92 -7.80 -3.80
CA ILE A 159 -2.86 -8.63 -3.06
C ILE A 159 -3.57 -9.53 -4.07
N GLY A 160 -3.51 -10.85 -3.87
CA GLY A 160 -4.26 -11.83 -4.63
C GLY A 160 -5.31 -12.48 -3.74
N GLY A 161 -6.53 -12.66 -4.27
CA GLY A 161 -7.63 -13.40 -3.67
C GLY A 161 -8.05 -14.55 -4.57
N SER A 162 -8.34 -15.71 -3.97
CA SER A 162 -8.93 -16.86 -4.63
C SER A 162 -10.32 -17.07 -4.04
N PHE A 163 -11.32 -16.96 -4.91
CA PHE A 163 -12.73 -17.07 -4.61
C PHE A 163 -13.30 -18.38 -5.19
N ASP A 164 -14.59 -18.64 -5.01
CA ASP A 164 -15.20 -19.85 -5.57
C ASP A 164 -15.32 -19.73 -7.10
N GLY A 165 -14.45 -20.45 -7.81
CA GLY A 165 -14.41 -20.53 -9.26
C GLY A 165 -13.64 -19.44 -10.01
N TYR A 166 -13.05 -18.43 -9.34
CA TYR A 166 -12.24 -17.40 -9.99
C TYR A 166 -11.18 -16.79 -9.06
N GLY A 167 -10.17 -16.13 -9.66
CA GLY A 167 -9.17 -15.34 -8.96
C GLY A 167 -9.29 -13.85 -9.27
N ALA A 168 -9.03 -13.00 -8.27
CA ALA A 168 -8.90 -11.57 -8.46
C ALA A 168 -7.68 -11.04 -7.72
N ASN A 169 -7.08 -9.98 -8.25
CA ASN A 169 -5.91 -9.37 -7.63
C ASN A 169 -5.89 -7.86 -7.83
N PHE A 170 -5.35 -7.13 -6.88
CA PHE A 170 -5.02 -5.73 -7.07
C PHE A 170 -3.61 -5.41 -6.63
N GLY A 171 -2.96 -4.56 -7.42
CA GLY A 171 -1.71 -3.91 -7.04
C GLY A 171 -1.99 -2.48 -6.62
N GLN A 172 -1.31 -2.00 -5.59
CA GLN A 172 -1.43 -0.62 -5.12
C GLN A 172 -0.06 0.00 -4.89
N ILE A 173 0.03 1.29 -5.17
CA ILE A 173 1.17 2.14 -4.85
C ILE A 173 0.66 3.35 -4.07
N GLY A 174 1.35 3.74 -3.04
CA GLY A 174 0.88 4.84 -2.20
C GLY A 174 1.92 5.39 -1.25
N LEU A 175 1.43 6.26 -0.38
CA LEU A 175 2.18 6.91 0.66
C LEU A 175 1.45 6.74 1.98
N GLY A 176 2.18 6.34 3.00
CA GLY A 176 1.64 6.12 4.34
C GLY A 176 2.44 6.83 5.42
N LEU A 177 1.91 6.76 6.62
CA LEU A 177 2.59 7.13 7.86
C LEU A 177 2.77 5.86 8.69
N THR A 178 4.00 5.61 9.13
CA THR A 178 4.34 4.53 10.05
C THR A 178 4.80 5.10 11.38
N ILE A 179 4.28 4.55 12.47
CA ILE A 179 4.70 4.86 13.84
C ILE A 179 5.32 3.59 14.43
N HIS A 180 6.48 3.74 15.05
CA HIS A 180 7.21 2.66 15.73
C HIS A 180 7.42 3.00 17.20
#